data_ec686da78b2c56189f7e5bc4b6ea10eb
#
_entry.id   ec686da78b2c56189f7e5bc4b6ea10eb
#
_cell.length_a   1.000
_cell.length_b   1.000
_cell.length_c   1.000
_cell.angle_alpha   90.00
_cell.angle_beta   90.00
_cell.angle_gamma   90.00
#
_symmetry.space_group_name_H-M   'P 1'
#
loop_
_entity.id
_entity.type
_entity.pdbx_description
1 polymer ?
#
loop_
_entity_poly.entity_id
_entity_poly.type
_entity_poly.pdbx_seq_one_letter_code
_entity_poly.pdbx_strand_id
1 'polypeptide(L)'
;MPSKRNVELLESLKNTLAGAKGSFFLVDYQGLPSNGEQKLRRAFREKGAQMIVAKNTLIERALAELNLPKLDGLKGPSAVVLFSDPVAAAKAIAEFAKTNDKGLPAAKGGVLSGNVIGADDVKALASLPSQTELRAELVGVLQSAMSELVGVLGAKAQEFVGILDAFVAKQEAA
;
A
#
# COMPACT_ATOMS: atom_id res chain seq x y z
N MET A 1 21.04 17.45 -28.84
CA MET A 1 19.63 17.22 -29.12
C MET A 1 19.21 15.90 -28.46
N PRO A 2 18.07 15.79 -27.79
CA PRO A 2 17.62 14.52 -27.24
C PRO A 2 17.35 13.54 -28.41
N SER A 3 17.79 12.28 -28.24
CA SER A 3 17.53 11.24 -29.23
C SER A 3 16.02 11.03 -29.37
N LYS A 4 15.51 10.82 -30.58
CA LYS A 4 14.07 10.54 -30.86
C LYS A 4 13.50 9.50 -29.92
N ARG A 5 14.25 8.42 -29.66
CA ARG A 5 13.89 7.35 -28.71
C ARG A 5 13.68 7.85 -27.26
N ASN A 6 14.46 8.85 -26.82
CA ASN A 6 14.31 9.41 -25.47
C ASN A 6 13.07 10.30 -25.36
N VAL A 7 12.66 10.95 -26.44
CA VAL A 7 11.42 11.75 -26.51
C VAL A 7 10.20 10.83 -26.44
N GLU A 8 10.18 9.78 -27.25
CA GLU A 8 9.11 8.76 -27.24
C GLU A 8 8.97 8.09 -25.87
N LEU A 9 10.10 7.75 -25.24
CA LEU A 9 10.09 7.18 -23.87
C LEU A 9 9.58 8.18 -22.85
N LEU A 10 9.89 9.45 -22.96
CA LEU A 10 9.41 10.49 -22.07
C LEU A 10 7.91 10.72 -22.21
N GLU A 11 7.38 10.72 -23.44
CA GLU A 11 5.95 10.82 -23.70
C GLU A 11 5.19 9.59 -23.18
N SER A 12 5.71 8.39 -23.40
CA SER A 12 5.11 7.17 -22.87
C SER A 12 5.09 7.15 -21.34
N LEU A 13 6.18 7.58 -20.68
CA LEU A 13 6.25 7.73 -19.24
C LEU A 13 5.24 8.75 -18.72
N LYS A 14 5.12 9.91 -19.37
CA LYS A 14 4.14 10.94 -18.97
C LYS A 14 2.71 10.40 -19.05
N ASN A 15 2.34 9.78 -20.16
CA ASN A 15 1.01 9.21 -20.36
C ASN A 15 0.69 8.15 -19.30
N THR A 16 1.68 7.33 -18.96
CA THR A 16 1.50 6.26 -17.96
C THR A 16 1.44 6.83 -16.54
N LEU A 17 2.27 7.82 -16.21
CA LEU A 17 2.24 8.53 -14.92
C LEU A 17 0.94 9.32 -14.72
N ALA A 18 0.45 9.97 -15.78
CA ALA A 18 -0.84 10.68 -15.76
C ALA A 18 -2.01 9.71 -15.51
N GLY A 19 -1.97 8.53 -16.14
CA GLY A 19 -2.96 7.48 -15.92
C GLY A 19 -3.00 6.92 -14.50
N ALA A 20 -1.85 6.89 -13.81
CA ALA A 20 -1.71 6.47 -12.41
C ALA A 20 -1.98 7.61 -11.39
N LYS A 21 -2.54 8.74 -11.83
CA LYS A 21 -2.78 9.93 -10.98
C LYS A 21 -1.54 10.41 -10.22
N GLY A 22 -0.36 10.23 -10.81
CA GLY A 22 0.91 10.61 -10.20
C GLY A 22 1.32 9.76 -8.99
N SER A 23 0.72 8.59 -8.79
CA SER A 23 1.08 7.68 -7.70
C SER A 23 1.97 6.56 -8.23
N PHE A 24 3.19 6.44 -7.67
CA PHE A 24 4.17 5.43 -8.09
C PHE A 24 5.20 5.18 -6.99
N PHE A 25 5.83 4.01 -7.03
CA PHE A 25 7.00 3.69 -6.21
C PHE A 25 8.26 3.64 -7.05
N LEU A 26 9.38 4.00 -6.42
CA LEU A 26 10.72 3.80 -6.94
C LEU A 26 11.33 2.57 -6.27
N VAL A 27 11.80 1.64 -7.08
CA VAL A 27 12.45 0.42 -6.60
C VAL A 27 13.83 0.25 -7.22
N ASP A 28 14.75 -0.29 -6.43
CA ASP A 28 16.07 -0.71 -6.90
C ASP A 28 16.01 -2.16 -7.35
N TYR A 29 16.37 -2.40 -8.60
CA TYR A 29 16.41 -3.75 -9.18
C TYR A 29 17.84 -4.25 -9.43
N GLN A 30 18.86 -3.51 -8.99
CA GLN A 30 20.25 -3.83 -9.23
C GLN A 30 20.63 -5.17 -8.57
N GLY A 31 21.13 -6.11 -9.37
CA GLY A 31 21.56 -7.41 -8.89
C GLY A 31 20.51 -8.52 -8.95
N LEU A 32 19.33 -8.23 -9.52
CA LEU A 32 18.37 -9.28 -9.88
C LEU A 32 18.81 -10.00 -11.17
N PRO A 33 18.81 -11.34 -11.19
CA PRO A 33 19.01 -12.10 -12.45
C PRO A 33 17.81 -11.87 -13.39
N SER A 34 18.03 -11.98 -14.71
CA SER A 34 16.97 -11.77 -15.72
C SER A 34 15.70 -12.60 -15.47
N ASN A 35 15.86 -13.80 -14.96
CA ASN A 35 14.73 -14.67 -14.59
C ASN A 35 13.96 -14.10 -13.38
N GLY A 36 14.65 -13.48 -12.44
CA GLY A 36 14.05 -12.78 -11.28
C GLY A 36 13.27 -11.54 -11.71
N GLU A 37 13.82 -10.77 -12.65
CA GLU A 37 13.14 -9.59 -13.19
C GLU A 37 11.85 -9.95 -13.93
N GLN A 38 11.84 -11.02 -14.71
CA GLN A 38 10.63 -11.49 -15.39
C GLN A 38 9.56 -11.96 -14.40
N LYS A 39 9.95 -12.72 -13.36
CA LYS A 39 9.03 -13.13 -12.28
C LYS A 39 8.46 -11.92 -11.53
N LEU A 40 9.30 -10.94 -11.24
CA LEU A 40 8.87 -9.69 -10.57
C LEU A 40 7.85 -8.91 -11.42
N ARG A 41 8.12 -8.74 -12.72
CA ARG A 41 7.19 -8.08 -13.64
C ARG A 41 5.85 -8.82 -13.74
N ARG A 42 5.88 -10.15 -13.72
CA ARG A 42 4.67 -10.97 -13.72
C ARG A 42 3.87 -10.80 -12.43
N ALA A 43 4.53 -10.86 -11.27
CA ALA A 43 3.89 -10.64 -9.97
C ALA A 43 3.26 -9.25 -9.86
N PHE A 44 3.91 -8.20 -10.39
CA PHE A 44 3.31 -6.87 -10.46
C PHE A 44 2.07 -6.82 -11.34
N ARG A 45 2.10 -7.43 -12.53
CA ARG A 45 0.93 -7.47 -13.41
C ARG A 45 -0.26 -8.19 -12.79
N GLU A 46 -0.02 -9.29 -12.09
CA GLU A 46 -1.07 -10.05 -11.36
C GLU A 46 -1.73 -9.21 -10.27
N LYS A 47 -0.99 -8.26 -9.66
CA LYS A 47 -1.48 -7.33 -8.63
C LYS A 47 -1.90 -5.96 -9.20
N GLY A 48 -2.07 -5.85 -10.52
CA GLY A 48 -2.51 -4.61 -11.19
C GLY A 48 -1.48 -3.49 -11.17
N ALA A 49 -0.20 -3.82 -11.00
CA ALA A 49 0.90 -2.87 -11.05
C ALA A 49 1.74 -3.06 -12.33
N GLN A 50 2.36 -1.99 -12.80
CA GLN A 50 3.23 -1.99 -13.97
C GLN A 50 4.62 -1.47 -13.61
N MET A 51 5.66 -2.24 -13.92
CA MET A 51 7.05 -1.85 -13.73
C MET A 51 7.65 -1.31 -15.02
N ILE A 52 8.16 -0.09 -14.99
CA ILE A 52 8.83 0.59 -16.11
C ILE A 52 10.25 0.95 -15.67
N VAL A 53 11.23 0.55 -16.48
CA VAL A 53 12.63 0.92 -16.26
C VAL A 53 12.97 2.09 -17.17
N ALA A 54 13.41 3.21 -16.58
CA ALA A 54 13.80 4.40 -17.32
C ALA A 54 15.06 5.04 -16.70
N LYS A 55 15.72 5.87 -17.48
CA LYS A 55 16.86 6.66 -16.97
C LYS A 55 16.36 7.67 -15.92
N ASN A 56 17.11 7.83 -14.83
CA ASN A 56 16.76 8.76 -13.75
C ASN A 56 16.53 10.20 -14.26
N THR A 57 17.35 10.66 -15.20
CA THR A 57 17.19 11.99 -15.83
C THR A 57 15.88 12.14 -16.60
N LEU A 58 15.33 11.06 -17.17
CA LEU A 58 14.01 11.08 -17.83
C LEU A 58 12.89 11.09 -16.80
N ILE A 59 13.06 10.33 -15.71
CA ILE A 59 12.11 10.32 -14.58
C ILE A 59 12.03 11.72 -13.97
N GLU A 60 13.17 12.36 -13.66
CA GLU A 60 13.20 13.72 -13.11
C GLU A 60 12.51 14.75 -14.01
N ARG A 61 12.74 14.67 -15.33
CA ARG A 61 12.07 15.56 -16.29
C ARG A 61 10.57 15.33 -16.34
N ALA A 62 10.15 14.06 -16.36
CA ALA A 62 8.73 13.72 -16.37
C ALA A 62 8.04 14.23 -15.09
N LEU A 63 8.67 14.11 -13.93
CA LEU A 63 8.17 14.64 -12.66
C LEU A 63 8.07 16.15 -12.64
N ALA A 64 9.11 16.84 -13.16
CA ALA A 64 9.12 18.32 -13.24
C ALA A 64 8.00 18.84 -14.14
N GLU A 65 7.75 18.18 -15.28
CA GLU A 65 6.69 18.59 -16.22
C GLU A 65 5.27 18.28 -15.70
N LEU A 66 5.11 17.28 -14.82
CA LEU A 66 3.85 16.94 -14.16
C LEU A 66 3.64 17.70 -12.83
N ASN A 67 4.54 18.65 -12.49
CA ASN A 67 4.52 19.39 -11.21
C ASN A 67 4.49 18.45 -9.98
N LEU A 68 5.09 17.27 -10.09
CA LEU A 68 5.24 16.34 -8.97
C LEU A 68 6.48 16.71 -8.13
N PRO A 69 6.47 16.42 -6.83
CA PRO A 69 7.58 16.72 -5.95
C PRO A 69 8.85 15.99 -6.38
N LYS A 70 10.01 16.66 -6.22
CA LYS A 70 11.30 16.05 -6.48
C LYS A 70 11.59 14.94 -5.47
N LEU A 71 12.14 13.85 -5.96
CA LEU A 71 12.52 12.70 -5.14
C LEU A 71 14.05 12.66 -5.00
N ASP A 72 14.54 12.69 -3.77
CA ASP A 72 15.98 12.65 -3.48
C ASP A 72 16.61 11.26 -3.64
N GLY A 73 15.79 10.22 -3.88
CA GLY A 73 16.19 8.80 -3.99
C GLY A 73 16.63 8.32 -5.38
N LEU A 74 16.80 9.19 -6.38
CA LEU A 74 17.11 8.81 -7.77
C LEU A 74 18.60 8.50 -8.02
N LYS A 75 19.34 8.04 -7.01
CA LYS A 75 20.73 7.58 -7.15
C LYS A 75 20.77 6.09 -7.53
N GLY A 76 21.53 5.74 -8.57
CA GLY A 76 21.68 4.36 -9.05
C GLY A 76 20.52 3.90 -9.94
N PRO A 77 20.48 2.60 -10.31
CA PRO A 77 19.43 2.04 -11.15
C PRO A 77 18.08 2.13 -10.43
N SER A 78 17.08 2.67 -11.12
CA SER A 78 15.76 2.88 -10.56
C SER A 78 14.70 2.42 -11.55
N ALA A 79 13.71 1.68 -11.07
CA ALA A 79 12.52 1.36 -11.80
C ALA A 79 11.31 2.04 -11.17
N VAL A 80 10.41 2.52 -12.00
CA VAL A 80 9.14 3.11 -11.60
C VAL A 80 8.09 2.00 -11.59
N VAL A 81 7.42 1.80 -10.48
CA VAL A 81 6.30 0.88 -10.33
C VAL A 81 5.04 1.71 -10.20
N LEU A 82 4.21 1.65 -11.22
CA LEU A 82 2.89 2.27 -11.27
C LEU A 82 1.87 1.28 -10.74
N PHE A 83 0.91 1.74 -9.97
CA PHE A 83 -0.08 0.89 -9.34
C PHE A 83 -1.45 1.57 -9.23
N SER A 84 -2.47 0.75 -9.17
CA SER A 84 -3.83 1.19 -8.84
C SER A 84 -4.09 1.10 -7.34
N ASP A 85 -3.50 0.08 -6.67
CA ASP A 85 -3.59 -0.14 -5.23
C ASP A 85 -2.19 -0.09 -4.60
N PRO A 86 -1.92 0.92 -3.74
CA PRO A 86 -0.61 1.10 -3.10
C PRO A 86 -0.24 -0.07 -2.18
N VAL A 87 -1.21 -0.64 -1.46
CA VAL A 87 -0.98 -1.74 -0.51
C VAL A 87 -0.61 -3.01 -1.25
N ALA A 88 -1.32 -3.35 -2.33
CA ALA A 88 -1.03 -4.52 -3.14
C ALA A 88 0.36 -4.45 -3.79
N ALA A 89 0.75 -3.27 -4.30
CA ALA A 89 2.07 -3.04 -4.87
C ALA A 89 3.19 -3.13 -3.82
N ALA A 90 3.01 -2.52 -2.64
CA ALA A 90 3.97 -2.58 -1.55
C ALA A 90 4.17 -4.02 -1.03
N LYS A 91 3.08 -4.79 -0.90
CA LYS A 91 3.15 -6.22 -0.55
C LYS A 91 3.90 -7.03 -1.59
N ALA A 92 3.67 -6.78 -2.89
CA ALA A 92 4.42 -7.45 -3.96
C ALA A 92 5.92 -7.21 -3.85
N ILE A 93 6.34 -5.97 -3.57
CA ILE A 93 7.75 -5.61 -3.35
C ILE A 93 8.31 -6.37 -2.15
N ALA A 94 7.60 -6.36 -1.01
CA ALA A 94 8.06 -6.98 0.22
C ALA A 94 8.11 -8.52 0.14
N GLU A 95 7.12 -9.16 -0.48
CA GLU A 95 7.08 -10.61 -0.70
C GLU A 95 8.25 -11.07 -1.57
N PHE A 96 8.49 -10.32 -2.66
CA PHE A 96 9.57 -10.64 -3.57
C PHE A 96 10.94 -10.39 -2.95
N ALA A 97 11.09 -9.33 -2.14
CA ALA A 97 12.31 -9.05 -1.39
C ALA A 97 12.63 -10.15 -0.37
N LYS A 98 11.61 -10.76 0.27
CA LYS A 98 11.79 -11.91 1.18
C LYS A 98 12.20 -13.19 0.45
N THR A 99 11.78 -13.36 -0.80
CA THR A 99 12.09 -14.57 -1.60
C THR A 99 13.53 -14.53 -2.13
N ASN A 100 14.15 -13.36 -2.20
CA ASN A 100 15.53 -13.20 -2.67
C ASN A 100 16.50 -13.07 -1.52
N ASP A 101 17.59 -13.83 -1.55
CA ASP A 101 18.68 -13.81 -0.54
C ASP A 101 19.32 -12.41 -0.39
N LYS A 102 19.22 -11.56 -1.40
CA LYS A 102 19.75 -10.19 -1.43
C LYS A 102 18.77 -9.12 -0.95
N GLY A 103 17.55 -9.49 -0.55
CA GLY A 103 16.53 -8.52 -0.15
C GLY A 103 16.07 -7.56 -1.25
N LEU A 104 16.21 -7.95 -2.54
CA LEU A 104 15.86 -7.13 -3.70
C LEU A 104 14.50 -7.57 -4.27
N PRO A 105 13.68 -6.64 -4.79
CA PRO A 105 13.90 -5.20 -4.98
C PRO A 105 13.79 -4.38 -3.70
N ALA A 106 14.69 -3.41 -3.51
CA ALA A 106 14.61 -2.48 -2.40
C ALA A 106 13.73 -1.27 -2.78
N ALA A 107 12.76 -0.92 -1.95
CA ALA A 107 12.01 0.31 -2.14
C ALA A 107 12.90 1.51 -1.80
N LYS A 108 12.98 2.49 -2.71
CA LYS A 108 13.68 3.76 -2.49
C LYS A 108 12.75 4.86 -1.99
N GLY A 109 11.45 4.68 -2.17
CA GLY A 109 10.42 5.65 -1.86
C GLY A 109 9.44 5.77 -3.00
N GLY A 110 8.67 6.85 -3.04
CA GLY A 110 7.71 7.10 -4.11
C GLY A 110 6.88 8.34 -3.90
N VAL A 111 5.85 8.46 -4.71
CA VAL A 111 4.83 9.51 -4.57
C VAL A 111 3.48 8.81 -4.43
N LEU A 112 2.71 9.23 -3.45
CA LEU A 112 1.35 8.77 -3.21
C LEU A 112 0.42 9.96 -3.09
N SER A 113 -0.52 10.08 -4.02
CA SER A 113 -1.49 11.19 -4.04
C SER A 113 -0.84 12.59 -3.94
N GLY A 114 0.34 12.77 -4.57
CA GLY A 114 1.09 14.03 -4.57
C GLY A 114 2.06 14.22 -3.39
N ASN A 115 2.05 13.36 -2.40
CA ASN A 115 2.98 13.39 -1.27
C ASN A 115 4.16 12.45 -1.49
N VAL A 116 5.36 12.92 -1.11
CA VAL A 116 6.57 12.07 -1.12
C VAL A 116 6.52 11.12 0.06
N ILE A 117 6.76 9.85 -0.20
CA ILE A 117 6.90 8.80 0.81
C ILE A 117 8.30 8.21 0.77
N GLY A 118 8.84 7.92 1.96
CA GLY A 118 10.16 7.32 2.13
C GLY A 118 10.15 5.81 1.93
N ALA A 119 11.35 5.21 1.96
CA ALA A 119 11.49 3.76 1.88
C ALA A 119 10.83 3.02 3.06
N ASP A 120 10.85 3.62 4.25
CA ASP A 120 10.26 3.02 5.45
C ASP A 120 8.73 3.09 5.43
N ASP A 121 8.16 4.15 4.84
CA ASP A 121 6.71 4.25 4.64
C ASP A 121 6.20 3.17 3.67
N VAL A 122 6.97 2.85 2.61
CA VAL A 122 6.64 1.74 1.69
C VAL A 122 6.64 0.39 2.42
N LYS A 123 7.59 0.18 3.36
CA LYS A 123 7.60 -1.02 4.21
C LYS A 123 6.40 -1.06 5.16
N ALA A 124 6.04 0.08 5.75
CA ALA A 124 4.85 0.20 6.60
C ALA A 124 3.57 -0.12 5.81
N LEU A 125 3.44 0.39 4.56
CA LEU A 125 2.34 0.04 3.67
C LEU A 125 2.27 -1.46 3.36
N ALA A 126 3.42 -2.13 3.22
CA ALA A 126 3.46 -3.56 2.98
C ALA A 126 2.98 -4.41 4.18
N SER A 127 3.05 -3.87 5.41
CA SER A 127 2.56 -4.54 6.62
C SER A 127 1.05 -4.38 6.82
N LEU A 128 0.39 -3.46 6.13
CA LEU A 128 -1.05 -3.22 6.25
C LEU A 128 -1.86 -4.40 5.67
N PRO A 129 -3.06 -4.69 6.20
CA PRO A 129 -4.02 -5.61 5.61
C PRO A 129 -4.41 -5.21 4.18
N SER A 130 -5.13 -6.06 3.47
CA SER A 130 -5.67 -5.72 2.15
C SER A 130 -6.70 -4.59 2.25
N GLN A 131 -6.96 -3.90 1.15
CA GLN A 131 -7.94 -2.80 1.13
C GLN A 131 -9.34 -3.25 1.57
N THR A 132 -9.72 -4.49 1.26
CA THR A 132 -10.99 -5.08 1.69
C THR A 132 -11.02 -5.34 3.18
N GLU A 133 -9.94 -5.85 3.75
CA GLU A 133 -9.79 -6.07 5.19
C GLU A 133 -9.78 -4.76 5.97
N LEU A 134 -9.07 -3.73 5.50
CA LEU A 134 -9.09 -2.39 6.10
C LEU A 134 -10.51 -1.77 6.13
N ARG A 135 -11.27 -1.97 5.04
CA ARG A 135 -12.67 -1.52 5.00
C ARG A 135 -13.54 -2.31 5.99
N ALA A 136 -13.34 -3.62 6.10
CA ALA A 136 -14.05 -4.46 7.06
C ALA A 136 -13.72 -4.07 8.50
N GLU A 137 -12.46 -3.80 8.80
CA GLU A 137 -12.01 -3.32 10.11
C GLU A 137 -12.64 -1.97 10.47
N LEU A 138 -12.67 -1.03 9.52
CA LEU A 138 -13.31 0.27 9.72
C LEU A 138 -14.81 0.11 10.03
N VAL A 139 -15.51 -0.73 9.29
CA VAL A 139 -16.92 -1.04 9.58
C VAL A 139 -17.07 -1.70 10.95
N GLY A 140 -16.17 -2.61 11.30
CA GLY A 140 -16.15 -3.26 12.63
C GLY A 140 -16.00 -2.25 13.78
N VAL A 141 -15.07 -1.29 13.64
CA VAL A 141 -14.87 -0.22 14.62
C VAL A 141 -16.11 0.67 14.76
N LEU A 142 -16.77 1.00 13.65
CA LEU A 142 -18.03 1.76 13.69
C LEU A 142 -19.17 0.97 14.37
N GLN A 143 -19.26 -0.33 14.10
CA GLN A 143 -20.27 -1.20 14.71
C GLN A 143 -20.02 -1.43 16.20
N SER A 144 -18.75 -1.50 16.64
CA SER A 144 -18.41 -1.75 18.04
C SER A 144 -18.95 -0.64 18.94
N ALA A 145 -18.85 0.63 18.55
CA ALA A 145 -19.38 1.76 19.32
C ALA A 145 -20.91 1.66 19.50
N MET A 146 -21.63 1.23 18.46
CA MET A 146 -23.08 1.02 18.55
C MET A 146 -23.43 -0.18 19.41
N SER A 147 -22.65 -1.27 19.31
CA SER A 147 -22.83 -2.49 20.09
C SER A 147 -22.54 -2.26 21.58
N GLU A 148 -21.54 -1.46 21.91
CA GLU A 148 -21.24 -1.06 23.29
C GLU A 148 -22.40 -0.30 23.92
N LEU A 149 -22.99 0.66 23.20
CA LEU A 149 -24.15 1.39 23.68
C LEU A 149 -25.31 0.47 24.01
N VAL A 150 -25.65 -0.44 23.08
CA VAL A 150 -26.71 -1.44 23.28
C VAL A 150 -26.37 -2.38 24.43
N GLY A 151 -25.10 -2.80 24.54
CA GLY A 151 -24.62 -3.64 25.63
C GLY A 151 -24.77 -2.98 27.00
N VAL A 152 -24.41 -1.71 27.15
CA VAL A 152 -24.57 -0.97 28.40
C VAL A 152 -26.03 -0.82 28.79
N LEU A 153 -26.91 -0.53 27.84
CA LEU A 153 -28.36 -0.43 28.09
C LEU A 153 -28.95 -1.81 28.48
N GLY A 154 -28.53 -2.89 27.78
CA GLY A 154 -28.95 -4.25 28.06
C GLY A 154 -28.43 -4.78 29.40
N ALA A 155 -27.20 -4.44 29.78
CA ALA A 155 -26.59 -4.86 31.05
C ALA A 155 -27.39 -4.37 32.27
N LYS A 156 -27.91 -3.14 32.23
CA LYS A 156 -28.73 -2.59 33.33
C LYS A 156 -30.05 -3.34 33.46
N ALA A 157 -30.68 -3.73 32.37
CA ALA A 157 -31.89 -4.55 32.41
C ALA A 157 -31.64 -5.98 32.95
N GLN A 158 -30.52 -6.58 32.53
CA GLN A 158 -30.11 -7.91 33.01
C GLN A 158 -29.71 -7.89 34.50
N GLU A 159 -29.03 -6.84 34.97
CA GLU A 159 -28.69 -6.67 36.37
C GLU A 159 -29.96 -6.63 37.24
N PHE A 160 -31.00 -5.89 36.79
CA PHE A 160 -32.28 -5.83 37.46
C PHE A 160 -32.97 -7.20 37.53
N VAL A 161 -33.02 -7.91 36.44
CA VAL A 161 -33.59 -9.30 36.40
C VAL A 161 -32.81 -10.24 37.32
N GLY A 162 -31.45 -10.16 37.30
CA GLY A 162 -30.61 -11.00 38.15
C GLY A 162 -30.83 -10.75 39.66
N ILE A 163 -31.12 -9.50 40.08
CA ILE A 163 -31.48 -9.18 41.46
C ILE A 163 -32.82 -9.78 41.83
N LEU A 164 -33.81 -9.76 40.93
CA LEU A 164 -35.11 -10.37 41.16
C LEU A 164 -35.02 -11.90 41.28
N ASP A 165 -34.26 -12.53 40.40
CA ASP A 165 -34.01 -13.98 40.43
C ASP A 165 -33.32 -14.42 41.73
N ALA A 166 -32.30 -13.63 42.19
CA ALA A 166 -31.64 -13.91 43.43
C ALA A 166 -32.57 -13.73 44.67
N PHE A 167 -33.50 -12.78 44.59
CA PHE A 167 -34.49 -12.59 45.62
C PHE A 167 -35.50 -13.74 45.72
N VAL A 168 -35.97 -14.23 44.55
CA VAL A 168 -36.87 -15.40 44.49
C VAL A 168 -36.17 -16.65 45.00
N ALA A 169 -34.94 -16.92 44.57
CA ALA A 169 -34.16 -18.07 45.05
C ALA A 169 -33.90 -18.03 46.55
N LYS A 170 -33.76 -16.84 47.13
CA LYS A 170 -33.62 -16.68 48.59
C LYS A 170 -34.93 -16.95 49.36
N GLN A 171 -36.09 -16.66 48.77
CA GLN A 171 -37.39 -16.96 49.37
C GLN A 171 -37.71 -18.45 49.27
N GLU A 172 -37.30 -19.13 48.22
CA GLU A 172 -37.52 -20.59 48.05
C GLU A 172 -36.60 -21.43 48.96
N ALA A 173 -35.48 -20.87 49.42
CA ALA A 173 -34.50 -21.53 50.28
C ALA A 173 -34.77 -21.28 51.81
N ALA A 174 -35.75 -20.46 52.15
CA ALA A 174 -36.13 -20.13 53.51
C ALA A 174 -37.44 -20.80 53.95
#